data_8e003919613598d5d7f4d22b8394f2da
#
_entry.id   8e003919613598d5d7f4d22b8394f2da
#
_cell.length_a   1.000
_cell.length_b   1.000
_cell.length_c   1.000
_cell.angle_alpha   90.00
_cell.angle_beta   90.00
_cell.angle_gamma   90.00
#
_symmetry.space_group_name_H-M   'P 1'
#
loop_
_entity.id
_entity.type
_entity.pdbx_description
1 polymer ?
#
loop_
_entity_poly.entity_id
_entity_poly.type
_entity_poly.pdbx_seq_one_letter_code
_entity_poly.pdbx_strand_id
1 'polypeptide(L)'
;MNTFFKFFGWLFVLLFLWSALLQYNDSDPILWIVVYGVAALVTLGFLFDKIKFIVPLTASIFGFLGFLYHFPIKFEGFTIGQGDIKNIEEGREAFGLLIIAIVMLVISIRIRVRNRLKV
;
A
#
# COMPACT_ATOMS: atom_id res chain seq x y z
N MET A 1 5.31 19.18 -9.85
CA MET A 1 5.02 17.74 -10.01
C MET A 1 4.38 17.53 -11.36
N ASN A 2 4.77 16.47 -12.09
CA ASN A 2 4.18 16.25 -13.38
C ASN A 2 2.75 15.68 -13.28
N THR A 3 1.97 15.88 -14.36
CA THR A 3 0.55 15.52 -14.39
C THR A 3 0.32 14.02 -14.14
N PHE A 4 1.20 13.17 -14.69
CA PHE A 4 1.09 11.71 -14.49
C PHE A 4 1.11 11.35 -13.01
N PHE A 5 2.06 11.91 -12.25
CA PHE A 5 2.18 11.57 -10.83
C PHE A 5 1.08 12.21 -9.97
N LYS A 6 0.49 13.31 -10.41
CA LYS A 6 -0.71 13.84 -9.75
C LYS A 6 -1.88 12.87 -9.88
N PHE A 7 -2.13 12.37 -11.09
CA PHE A 7 -3.18 11.36 -11.29
C PHE A 7 -2.87 10.07 -10.54
N PHE A 8 -1.63 9.60 -10.61
CA PHE A 8 -1.19 8.41 -9.89
C PHE A 8 -1.45 8.55 -8.38
N GLY A 9 -1.03 9.68 -7.80
CA GLY A 9 -1.19 9.92 -6.38
C GLY A 9 -2.67 9.97 -5.96
N TRP A 10 -3.49 10.75 -6.66
CA TRP A 10 -4.91 10.85 -6.31
C TRP A 10 -5.64 9.52 -6.51
N LEU A 11 -5.30 8.79 -7.56
CA LEU A 11 -5.88 7.46 -7.78
C LEU A 11 -5.60 6.54 -6.58
N PHE A 12 -4.35 6.48 -6.13
CA PHE A 12 -3.99 5.60 -5.02
C PHE A 12 -4.49 6.10 -3.67
N VAL A 13 -4.59 7.40 -3.45
CA VAL A 13 -5.28 7.91 -2.25
C VAL A 13 -6.70 7.37 -2.19
N LEU A 14 -7.43 7.47 -3.29
CA LEU A 14 -8.82 7.00 -3.35
C LEU A 14 -8.89 5.48 -3.18
N LEU A 15 -8.00 4.73 -3.82
CA LEU A 15 -7.97 3.27 -3.70
C LEU A 15 -7.62 2.83 -2.29
N PHE A 16 -6.66 3.49 -1.63
CA PHE A 16 -6.30 3.15 -0.26
C PHE A 16 -7.42 3.48 0.71
N LEU A 17 -8.09 4.63 0.56
CA LEU A 17 -9.23 4.97 1.40
C LEU A 17 -10.39 3.99 1.20
N TRP A 18 -10.66 3.62 -0.05
CA TRP A 18 -11.68 2.60 -0.36
C TRP A 18 -11.33 1.27 0.29
N SER A 19 -10.06 0.86 0.16
CA SER A 19 -9.59 -0.38 0.77
C SER A 19 -9.72 -0.35 2.29
N ALA A 20 -9.42 0.80 2.93
CA ALA A 20 -9.60 0.96 4.37
C ALA A 20 -11.06 0.77 4.78
N LEU A 21 -11.99 1.36 4.04
CA LEU A 21 -13.42 1.22 4.33
C LEU A 21 -13.88 -0.23 4.20
N LEU A 22 -13.32 -1.00 3.26
CA LEU A 22 -13.69 -2.40 3.07
C LEU A 22 -13.23 -3.31 4.19
N GLN A 23 -12.34 -2.85 5.08
CA GLN A 23 -11.80 -3.68 6.15
C GLN A 23 -12.76 -3.85 7.35
N TYR A 24 -13.89 -3.17 7.36
CA TYR A 24 -14.80 -3.21 8.51
C TYR A 24 -15.31 -4.63 8.79
N ASN A 25 -15.34 -5.52 7.81
CA ASN A 25 -15.74 -6.92 7.96
C ASN A 25 -14.58 -7.88 8.22
N ASP A 26 -13.36 -7.37 8.33
CA ASP A 26 -12.18 -8.21 8.58
C ASP A 26 -12.14 -8.65 10.05
N SER A 27 -11.45 -9.77 10.33
CA SER A 27 -11.23 -10.23 11.70
C SER A 27 -10.39 -9.23 12.52
N ASP A 28 -9.48 -8.49 11.86
CA ASP A 28 -8.65 -7.46 12.46
C ASP A 28 -8.86 -6.12 11.77
N PRO A 29 -10.08 -5.54 11.82
CA PRO A 29 -10.38 -4.38 11.00
C PRO A 29 -9.55 -3.15 11.36
N ILE A 30 -9.26 -2.94 12.64
CA ILE A 30 -8.50 -1.76 13.09
C ILE A 30 -7.08 -1.80 12.50
N LEU A 31 -6.42 -2.95 12.54
CA LEU A 31 -5.08 -3.10 11.97
C LEU A 31 -5.05 -2.71 10.49
N TRP A 32 -5.98 -3.25 9.69
CA TRP A 32 -5.98 -3.03 8.25
C TRP A 32 -6.45 -1.63 7.87
N ILE A 33 -7.39 -1.06 8.62
CA ILE A 33 -7.79 0.33 8.43
C ILE A 33 -6.59 1.25 8.67
N VAL A 34 -5.82 1.00 9.73
CA VAL A 34 -4.61 1.78 10.01
C VAL A 34 -3.58 1.63 8.88
N VAL A 35 -3.34 0.41 8.42
CA VAL A 35 -2.36 0.15 7.35
C VAL A 35 -2.73 0.92 6.08
N TYR A 36 -3.96 0.78 5.60
CA TYR A 36 -4.41 1.47 4.40
C TYR A 36 -4.53 2.98 4.62
N GLY A 37 -4.94 3.40 5.83
CA GLY A 37 -5.01 4.81 6.19
C GLY A 37 -3.64 5.48 6.17
N VAL A 38 -2.62 4.81 6.70
CA VAL A 38 -1.24 5.31 6.65
C VAL A 38 -0.76 5.40 5.21
N ALA A 39 -1.06 4.38 4.38
CA ALA A 39 -0.70 4.42 2.95
C ALA A 39 -1.33 5.63 2.26
N ALA A 40 -2.61 5.92 2.55
CA ALA A 40 -3.29 7.08 1.99
C ALA A 40 -2.65 8.38 2.46
N LEU A 41 -2.31 8.49 3.74
CA LEU A 41 -1.68 9.69 4.30
C LEU A 41 -0.30 9.95 3.70
N VAL A 42 0.50 8.90 3.53
CA VAL A 42 1.82 9.02 2.89
C VAL A 42 1.67 9.50 1.44
N THR A 43 0.70 8.94 0.72
CA THR A 43 0.44 9.35 -0.66
C THR A 43 -0.03 10.81 -0.74
N LEU A 44 -0.88 11.25 0.21
CA LEU A 44 -1.26 12.66 0.30
C LEU A 44 -0.05 13.55 0.59
N GLY A 45 0.82 13.13 1.50
CA GLY A 45 2.05 13.86 1.79
C GLY A 45 2.93 14.04 0.56
N PHE A 46 3.00 13.00 -0.27
CA PHE A 46 3.68 13.06 -1.56
C PHE A 46 3.04 14.11 -2.49
N LEU A 47 1.71 14.08 -2.61
CA LEU A 47 0.98 15.00 -3.48
C LEU A 47 1.18 16.47 -3.09
N PHE A 48 1.24 16.73 -1.79
CA PHE A 48 1.43 18.08 -1.28
C PHE A 48 2.89 18.47 -1.01
N ASP A 49 3.81 17.57 -1.39
CA ASP A 49 5.26 17.81 -1.25
C ASP A 49 5.67 18.08 0.21
N LYS A 50 5.11 17.31 1.13
CA LYS A 50 5.32 17.47 2.57
C LYS A 50 6.20 16.41 3.20
N ILE A 51 6.63 15.39 2.44
CA ILE A 51 7.41 14.27 2.98
C ILE A 51 8.70 14.08 2.20
N LYS A 52 9.69 13.50 2.88
CA LYS A 52 10.96 13.11 2.27
C LYS A 52 10.86 11.68 1.75
N PHE A 53 11.75 11.30 0.83
CA PHE A 53 11.73 9.98 0.22
C PHE A 53 11.86 8.85 1.25
N ILE A 54 12.48 9.10 2.40
CA ILE A 54 12.68 8.08 3.42
C ILE A 54 11.35 7.57 4.00
N VAL A 55 10.32 8.42 4.04
CA VAL A 55 9.01 8.03 4.58
C VAL A 55 8.36 6.94 3.75
N PRO A 56 8.14 7.11 2.43
CA PRO A 56 7.58 6.04 1.62
C PRO A 56 8.55 4.87 1.45
N LEU A 57 9.85 5.10 1.49
CA LEU A 57 10.83 4.01 1.44
C LEU A 57 10.67 3.09 2.64
N THR A 58 10.58 3.65 3.84
CA THR A 58 10.34 2.87 5.06
C THR A 58 9.02 2.12 4.98
N ALA A 59 7.95 2.78 4.52
CA ALA A 59 6.65 2.14 4.34
C ALA A 59 6.74 0.99 3.33
N SER A 60 7.49 1.15 2.26
CA SER A 60 7.71 0.11 1.26
C SER A 60 8.41 -1.11 1.86
N ILE A 61 9.46 -0.89 2.64
CA ILE A 61 10.20 -1.98 3.29
C ILE A 61 9.28 -2.77 4.21
N PHE A 62 8.50 -2.08 5.05
CA PHE A 62 7.54 -2.75 5.93
C PHE A 62 6.46 -3.48 5.15
N GLY A 63 6.01 -2.91 4.02
CA GLY A 63 5.05 -3.57 3.15
C GLY A 63 5.57 -4.87 2.56
N PHE A 64 6.82 -4.88 2.07
CA PHE A 64 7.45 -6.10 1.57
C PHE A 64 7.64 -7.15 2.66
N LEU A 65 8.08 -6.74 3.84
CA LEU A 65 8.24 -7.67 4.96
C LEU A 65 6.89 -8.24 5.37
N GLY A 66 5.85 -7.40 5.43
CA GLY A 66 4.49 -7.84 5.72
C GLY A 66 3.96 -8.80 4.67
N PHE A 67 4.25 -8.54 3.39
CA PHE A 67 3.88 -9.45 2.29
C PHE A 67 4.47 -10.85 2.53
N LEU A 68 5.77 -10.92 2.84
CA LEU A 68 6.42 -12.20 3.10
C LEU A 68 5.86 -12.90 4.34
N TYR A 69 5.55 -12.12 5.37
CA TYR A 69 5.00 -12.68 6.61
C TYR A 69 3.58 -13.23 6.42
N HIS A 70 2.74 -12.52 5.66
CA HIS A 70 1.34 -12.88 5.45
C HIS A 70 1.12 -13.84 4.28
N PHE A 71 2.15 -14.11 3.48
CA PHE A 71 1.98 -15.02 2.35
C PHE A 71 1.58 -16.40 2.86
N PRO A 72 0.47 -16.98 2.35
CA PRO A 72 -0.04 -18.23 2.88
C PRO A 72 0.89 -19.42 2.58
N ILE A 73 0.87 -20.43 3.44
CA ILE A 73 1.63 -21.66 3.24
C ILE A 73 1.24 -22.28 1.91
N LYS A 74 -0.05 -22.25 1.57
CA LYS A 74 -0.57 -22.70 0.29
C LYS A 74 -1.44 -21.59 -0.30
N PHE A 75 -1.01 -21.04 -1.43
CA PHE A 75 -1.80 -20.02 -2.11
C PHE A 75 -2.96 -20.68 -2.86
N GLU A 76 -4.19 -20.32 -2.48
CA GLU A 76 -5.41 -20.90 -3.05
C GLU A 76 -6.28 -19.85 -3.76
N GLY A 77 -5.70 -18.71 -4.12
CA GLY A 77 -6.40 -17.64 -4.83
C GLY A 77 -7.07 -16.63 -3.93
N PHE A 78 -7.98 -15.85 -4.48
CA PHE A 78 -8.62 -14.72 -3.78
C PHE A 78 -10.11 -14.88 -3.59
N THR A 79 -10.72 -15.90 -4.19
CA THR A 79 -12.17 -16.09 -4.18
C THR A 79 -12.58 -17.01 -3.03
N ILE A 80 -13.43 -16.51 -2.14
CA ILE A 80 -13.97 -17.28 -1.03
C ILE A 80 -14.76 -18.46 -1.61
N GLY A 81 -14.53 -19.65 -1.04
CA GLY A 81 -15.20 -20.89 -1.45
C GLY A 81 -14.42 -21.75 -2.42
N GLN A 82 -13.25 -21.30 -2.90
CA GLN A 82 -12.40 -22.07 -3.82
C GLN A 82 -11.25 -22.78 -3.11
N GLY A 83 -11.14 -22.66 -1.79
CA GLY A 83 -10.09 -23.29 -1.00
C GLY A 83 -10.29 -22.99 0.48
N ASP A 84 -9.24 -23.20 1.28
CA ASP A 84 -9.28 -22.87 2.69
C ASP A 84 -9.42 -21.36 2.86
N ILE A 85 -10.44 -20.92 3.60
CA ILE A 85 -10.71 -19.49 3.79
C ILE A 85 -9.53 -18.76 4.43
N LYS A 86 -8.81 -19.42 5.35
CA LYS A 86 -7.63 -18.83 5.97
C LYS A 86 -6.55 -18.51 4.93
N ASN A 87 -6.26 -19.45 4.02
CA ASN A 87 -5.28 -19.23 2.96
C ASN A 87 -5.72 -18.13 1.99
N ILE A 88 -7.01 -18.05 1.70
CA ILE A 88 -7.56 -17.01 0.84
C ILE A 88 -7.41 -15.64 1.49
N GLU A 89 -7.75 -15.52 2.78
CA GLU A 89 -7.62 -14.26 3.51
C GLU A 89 -6.15 -13.83 3.59
N GLU A 90 -5.24 -14.74 3.93
CA GLU A 90 -3.81 -14.44 3.96
C GLU A 90 -3.28 -14.00 2.60
N GLY A 91 -3.76 -14.63 1.53
CA GLY A 91 -3.40 -14.25 0.17
C GLY A 91 -3.84 -12.82 -0.15
N ARG A 92 -5.08 -12.45 0.20
CA ARG A 92 -5.59 -11.10 0.00
C ARG A 92 -4.77 -10.06 0.77
N GLU A 93 -4.47 -10.35 2.04
CA GLU A 93 -3.68 -9.48 2.91
C GLU A 93 -2.27 -9.31 2.36
N ALA A 94 -1.63 -10.42 1.96
CA ALA A 94 -0.28 -10.39 1.41
C ALA A 94 -0.21 -9.55 0.14
N PHE A 95 -1.12 -9.74 -0.80
CA PHE A 95 -1.11 -8.98 -2.05
C PHE A 95 -1.51 -7.53 -1.87
N GLY A 96 -2.37 -7.22 -0.88
CA GLY A 96 -2.65 -5.83 -0.49
C GLY A 96 -1.39 -5.12 -0.01
N LEU A 97 -0.61 -5.78 0.84
CA LEU A 97 0.66 -5.25 1.32
C LEU A 97 1.69 -5.12 0.19
N LEU A 98 1.70 -6.05 -0.77
CA LEU A 98 2.57 -5.96 -1.94
C LEU A 98 2.24 -4.72 -2.78
N ILE A 99 0.97 -4.45 -3.01
CA ILE A 99 0.55 -3.26 -3.75
C ILE A 99 0.99 -2.00 -3.02
N ILE A 100 0.78 -1.92 -1.71
CA ILE A 100 1.24 -0.79 -0.90
C ILE A 100 2.76 -0.63 -1.05
N ALA A 101 3.51 -1.72 -0.93
CA ALA A 101 4.97 -1.70 -1.02
C ALA A 101 5.45 -1.17 -2.37
N ILE A 102 4.85 -1.62 -3.46
CA ILE A 102 5.21 -1.18 -4.81
C ILE A 102 4.88 0.31 -5.00
N VAL A 103 3.70 0.74 -4.57
CA VAL A 103 3.29 2.14 -4.68
C VAL A 103 4.22 3.04 -3.86
N MET A 104 4.54 2.64 -2.63
CA MET A 104 5.45 3.39 -1.77
C MET A 104 6.85 3.47 -2.36
N LEU A 105 7.33 2.39 -2.97
CA LEU A 105 8.63 2.39 -3.63
C LEU A 105 8.65 3.36 -4.82
N VAL A 106 7.62 3.35 -5.65
CA VAL A 106 7.49 4.27 -6.79
C VAL A 106 7.49 5.71 -6.31
N ILE A 107 6.73 6.02 -5.25
CA ILE A 107 6.66 7.36 -4.67
C ILE A 107 8.04 7.78 -4.13
N SER A 108 8.72 6.88 -3.43
CA SER A 108 10.06 7.14 -2.89
C SER A 108 11.06 7.51 -3.99
N ILE A 109 11.09 6.70 -5.05
CA ILE A 109 11.98 6.93 -6.18
C ILE A 109 11.65 8.28 -6.84
N ARG A 110 10.37 8.58 -7.02
CA ARG A 110 9.94 9.84 -7.64
C ARG A 110 10.36 11.05 -6.82
N ILE A 111 10.21 11.01 -5.50
CA ILE A 111 10.63 12.09 -4.62
C ILE A 111 12.14 12.30 -4.74
N ARG A 112 12.90 11.21 -4.71
CA ARG A 112 14.37 11.30 -4.78
C ARG A 112 14.84 11.87 -6.11
N VAL A 113 14.27 11.42 -7.22
CA VAL A 113 14.59 11.92 -8.55
C VAL A 113 14.24 13.41 -8.66
N ARG A 114 13.06 13.80 -8.20
CA ARG A 114 12.63 15.20 -8.21
C ARG A 114 13.57 16.08 -7.40
N ASN A 115 14.01 15.63 -6.23
CA ASN A 115 14.92 16.39 -5.39
C ASN A 115 16.28 16.56 -6.05
N ARG A 116 16.76 15.54 -6.76
CA ARG A 116 18.01 15.64 -7.52
C ARG A 116 17.91 16.68 -8.64
N LEU A 117 16.76 16.76 -9.30
CA LEU A 117 16.56 17.70 -10.39
C LEU A 117 16.48 19.16 -9.92
N LYS A 118 16.22 19.39 -8.63
CA LYS A 118 16.14 20.73 -8.05
C LYS A 118 17.48 21.33 -7.67
N VAL A 119 18.56 20.58 -7.74
CA VAL A 119 19.90 21.02 -7.35
C VAL A 119 20.54 21.95 -8.37
#